data_fc90c689d04f34a65cdf9c36a44600f8
#
_entry.id   fc90c689d04f34a65cdf9c36a44600f8
#
_cell.length_a   1.000
_cell.length_b   1.000
_cell.length_c   1.000
_cell.angle_alpha   90.00
_cell.angle_beta   90.00
_cell.angle_gamma   90.00
#
_symmetry.space_group_name_H-M   'P 1'
#
loop_
_entity.id
_entity.type
_entity.pdbx_description
1 polymer ?
#
loop_
_entity_poly.entity_id
_entity_poly.type
_entity_poly.pdbx_seq_one_letter_code
_entity_poly.pdbx_strand_id
1 'polypeptide(L)'
;MVNKITLLVPIIVSSIIIGILGLVFVPSDIKNRNLDFSTGTIKIDDMIINVEVADSDDERQRWLMFREENLPPNSGLLLVYDKPDLHSMWLLNIRYPLDLLWFDQQGNVVYTVRDAQPCDNFLDFSTCTFKNTKPSKFVLAAHSGFISQNNIANASKLEILSI
;
A
#
# COMPACT_ATOMS: atom_id res chain seq x y z
N MET A 1 52.21 21.99 -17.56
CA MET A 1 51.04 21.20 -18.01
C MET A 1 50.35 20.60 -16.78
N VAL A 2 49.20 21.08 -16.40
CA VAL A 2 48.46 20.49 -15.30
C VAL A 2 47.89 19.17 -15.80
N ASN A 3 48.20 18.09 -15.07
CA ASN A 3 47.80 16.74 -15.48
C ASN A 3 46.26 16.64 -15.40
N LYS A 4 45.58 16.26 -16.47
CA LYS A 4 44.10 16.16 -16.55
C LYS A 4 43.53 15.31 -15.41
N ILE A 5 44.27 14.35 -14.90
CA ILE A 5 43.91 13.51 -13.75
C ILE A 5 43.86 14.34 -12.48
N THR A 6 44.77 15.28 -12.25
CA THR A 6 44.81 16.11 -11.05
C THR A 6 43.58 17.07 -10.94
N LEU A 7 42.99 17.40 -12.09
CA LEU A 7 41.76 18.22 -12.13
C LEU A 7 40.49 17.38 -11.97
N LEU A 8 40.46 16.13 -12.46
CA LEU A 8 39.29 15.26 -12.41
C LEU A 8 39.02 14.69 -11.02
N VAL A 9 40.07 14.35 -10.27
CA VAL A 9 39.93 13.77 -8.91
C VAL A 9 39.11 14.66 -7.96
N PRO A 10 39.38 15.97 -7.79
CA PRO A 10 38.58 16.81 -6.90
C PRO A 10 37.12 16.96 -7.37
N ILE A 11 36.84 16.94 -8.67
CA ILE A 11 35.48 17.02 -9.21
C ILE A 11 34.69 15.76 -8.85
N ILE A 12 35.29 14.58 -9.02
CA ILE A 12 34.65 13.30 -8.68
C ILE A 12 34.40 13.23 -7.16
N VAL A 13 35.38 13.59 -6.35
CA VAL A 13 35.25 13.58 -4.88
C VAL A 13 34.17 14.54 -4.42
N SER A 14 34.13 15.77 -4.95
CA SER A 14 33.07 16.73 -4.59
C SER A 14 31.68 16.28 -5.01
N SER A 15 31.55 15.65 -6.19
CA SER A 15 30.26 15.10 -6.65
C SER A 15 29.75 13.97 -5.76
N ILE A 16 30.66 13.09 -5.29
CA ILE A 16 30.32 12.01 -4.35
C ILE A 16 29.90 12.60 -3.00
N ILE A 17 30.63 13.59 -2.49
CA ILE A 17 30.30 14.24 -1.21
C ILE A 17 28.93 14.93 -1.31
N ILE A 18 28.64 15.66 -2.38
CA ILE A 18 27.35 16.33 -2.59
C ILE A 18 26.23 15.29 -2.70
N GLY A 19 26.46 14.17 -3.38
CA GLY A 19 25.50 13.06 -3.48
C GLY A 19 25.18 12.45 -2.12
N ILE A 20 26.20 12.18 -1.30
CA ILE A 20 26.04 11.64 0.06
C ILE A 20 25.34 12.64 0.96
N LEU A 21 25.75 13.91 0.94
CA LEU A 21 25.11 14.98 1.70
C LEU A 21 23.65 15.15 1.29
N GLY A 22 23.33 15.11 -0.01
CA GLY A 22 21.95 15.15 -0.51
C GLY A 22 21.09 13.99 0.00
N LEU A 23 21.66 12.79 0.13
CA LEU A 23 20.96 11.62 0.69
C LEU A 23 20.76 11.73 2.22
N VAL A 24 21.73 12.31 2.94
CA VAL A 24 21.67 12.45 4.41
C VAL A 24 20.75 13.59 4.83
N PHE A 25 20.72 14.67 4.04
CA PHE A 25 19.92 15.86 4.33
C PHE A 25 18.55 15.87 3.64
N VAL A 26 18.06 14.74 3.09
CA VAL A 26 16.64 14.64 2.71
C VAL A 26 15.81 14.79 3.99
N PRO A 27 15.01 15.86 4.11
CA PRO A 27 14.17 16.06 5.29
C PRO A 27 13.32 14.84 5.59
N SER A 28 13.16 14.53 6.87
CA SER A 28 12.32 13.40 7.32
C SER A 28 10.87 13.50 6.82
N ASP A 29 10.38 14.71 6.67
CA ASP A 29 9.05 15.04 6.15
C ASP A 29 8.85 14.59 4.69
N ILE A 30 9.94 14.52 3.89
CA ILE A 30 9.88 13.94 2.53
C ILE A 30 9.93 12.42 2.59
N LYS A 31 10.68 11.85 3.54
CA LYS A 31 10.75 10.39 3.75
C LYS A 31 9.48 9.82 4.37
N ASN A 32 8.88 10.56 5.31
CA ASN A 32 7.77 10.13 6.15
C ASN A 32 6.54 11.02 5.95
N ARG A 33 6.29 11.49 4.73
CA ARG A 33 5.07 12.24 4.47
C ARG A 33 3.90 11.30 4.77
N ASN A 34 3.24 11.52 5.90
CA ASN A 34 1.97 10.88 6.19
C ASN A 34 1.02 11.28 5.06
N LEU A 35 0.49 10.31 4.34
CA LEU A 35 -0.60 10.57 3.43
C LEU A 35 -1.84 10.77 4.29
N ASP A 36 -2.42 11.95 4.20
CA ASP A 36 -3.74 12.20 4.77
C ASP A 36 -4.78 11.64 3.79
N PHE A 37 -5.17 10.40 3.99
CA PHE A 37 -6.24 9.78 3.20
C PHE A 37 -7.57 10.44 3.50
N SER A 38 -8.40 10.61 2.49
CA SER A 38 -9.81 10.90 2.71
C SER A 38 -10.47 9.76 3.48
N THR A 39 -11.54 10.05 4.19
CA THR A 39 -12.27 9.04 4.96
C THR A 39 -13.61 8.76 4.31
N GLY A 40 -14.04 7.51 4.38
CA GLY A 40 -15.30 7.06 3.85
C GLY A 40 -15.95 6.01 4.74
N THR A 41 -17.12 5.59 4.31
CA THR A 41 -17.88 4.52 4.96
C THR A 41 -18.30 3.51 3.90
N ILE A 42 -18.02 2.26 4.17
CA ILE A 42 -18.45 1.14 3.33
C ILE A 42 -19.30 0.18 4.14
N LYS A 43 -20.05 -0.66 3.47
CA LYS A 43 -20.79 -1.76 4.04
C LYS A 43 -20.36 -3.07 3.38
N ILE A 44 -20.06 -4.09 4.16
CA ILE A 44 -19.87 -5.45 3.66
C ILE A 44 -20.95 -6.32 4.30
N ASP A 45 -21.86 -6.84 3.48
CA ASP A 45 -23.09 -7.50 3.92
C ASP A 45 -23.89 -6.58 4.87
N ASP A 46 -23.97 -6.90 6.17
CA ASP A 46 -24.66 -6.07 7.17
C ASP A 46 -23.69 -5.23 8.04
N MET A 47 -22.39 -5.32 7.81
CA MET A 47 -21.37 -4.66 8.62
C MET A 47 -20.96 -3.32 8.01
N ILE A 48 -21.05 -2.25 8.79
CA ILE A 48 -20.57 -0.92 8.43
C ILE A 48 -19.13 -0.75 8.91
N ILE A 49 -18.26 -0.26 8.02
CA ILE A 49 -16.82 -0.11 8.25
C ILE A 49 -16.41 1.31 7.87
N ASN A 50 -15.68 1.99 8.73
CA ASN A 50 -15.01 3.23 8.40
C ASN A 50 -13.72 2.94 7.67
N VAL A 51 -13.47 3.61 6.56
CA VAL A 51 -12.27 3.39 5.76
C VAL A 51 -11.52 4.69 5.50
N GLU A 52 -10.22 4.58 5.44
CA GLU A 52 -9.38 5.51 4.73
C GLU A 52 -9.48 5.17 3.23
N VAL A 53 -9.43 6.17 2.36
CA VAL A 53 -9.63 5.97 0.91
C VAL A 53 -8.39 6.43 0.17
N ALA A 54 -7.84 5.52 -0.66
CA ALA A 54 -6.73 5.77 -1.56
C ALA A 54 -7.26 5.75 -3.00
N ASP A 55 -7.53 6.91 -3.58
CA ASP A 55 -8.12 7.05 -4.91
C ASP A 55 -7.18 7.72 -5.93
N SER A 56 -6.08 8.33 -5.50
CA SER A 56 -5.02 8.83 -6.37
C SER A 56 -3.91 7.79 -6.58
N ASP A 57 -3.12 7.94 -7.66
CA ASP A 57 -2.00 7.04 -7.94
C ASP A 57 -0.94 7.06 -6.85
N ASP A 58 -0.62 8.23 -6.29
CA ASP A 58 0.36 8.37 -5.21
C ASP A 58 -0.11 7.67 -3.93
N GLU A 59 -1.39 7.80 -3.57
CA GLU A 59 -1.99 7.14 -2.40
C GLU A 59 -2.03 5.62 -2.59
N ARG A 60 -2.46 5.13 -3.76
CA ARG A 60 -2.46 3.70 -4.07
C ARG A 60 -1.06 3.09 -4.05
N GLN A 61 -0.03 3.82 -4.53
CA GLN A 61 1.35 3.32 -4.51
C GLN A 61 1.95 3.27 -3.12
N ARG A 62 1.64 4.23 -2.28
CA ARG A 62 2.20 4.33 -0.91
C ARG A 62 1.34 3.62 0.13
N TRP A 63 0.05 3.59 -0.08
CA TRP A 63 -0.98 2.99 0.78
C TRP A 63 -0.58 2.89 2.28
N LEU A 64 -0.35 1.72 2.86
CA LEU A 64 0.04 1.53 4.27
C LEU A 64 1.55 1.46 4.51
N MET A 65 2.39 1.77 3.49
CA MET A 65 3.85 1.74 3.63
C MET A 65 4.32 2.67 4.74
N PHE A 66 5.25 2.19 5.55
CA PHE A 66 5.87 2.90 6.69
C PHE A 66 4.92 3.26 7.83
N ARG A 67 3.67 2.84 7.79
CA ARG A 67 2.73 3.03 8.89
C ARG A 67 3.12 2.13 10.06
N GLU A 68 3.28 2.73 11.25
CA GLU A 68 3.69 2.00 12.46
C GLU A 68 2.50 1.35 13.16
N GLU A 69 1.36 2.03 13.15
CA GLU A 69 0.14 1.58 13.81
C GLU A 69 -0.67 0.66 12.91
N ASN A 70 -1.10 -0.48 13.47
CA ASN A 70 -2.01 -1.40 12.79
C ASN A 70 -3.38 -0.74 12.56
N LEU A 71 -4.11 -1.25 11.58
CA LEU A 71 -5.49 -0.84 11.33
C LEU A 71 -6.40 -1.27 12.49
N PRO A 72 -7.28 -0.39 12.99
CA PRO A 72 -8.27 -0.77 14.01
C PRO A 72 -9.19 -1.90 13.55
N PRO A 73 -9.77 -2.69 14.46
CA PRO A 73 -10.58 -3.88 14.12
C PRO A 73 -11.75 -3.64 13.17
N ASN A 74 -12.41 -2.48 13.27
CA ASN A 74 -13.59 -2.13 12.44
C ASN A 74 -13.24 -1.04 11.43
N SER A 75 -12.02 -1.05 10.91
CA SER A 75 -11.56 -0.09 9.90
C SER A 75 -10.71 -0.77 8.84
N GLY A 76 -10.43 -0.05 7.76
CA GLY A 76 -9.57 -0.50 6.69
C GLY A 76 -9.08 0.65 5.83
N LEU A 77 -8.20 0.32 4.89
CA LEU A 77 -7.84 1.20 3.78
C LEU A 77 -8.47 0.64 2.51
N LEU A 78 -9.32 1.43 1.86
CA LEU A 78 -9.96 1.10 0.59
C LEU A 78 -9.18 1.76 -0.56
N LEU A 79 -8.56 0.96 -1.41
CA LEU A 79 -7.99 1.41 -2.66
C LEU A 79 -9.08 1.40 -3.74
N VAL A 80 -9.30 2.55 -4.38
CA VAL A 80 -10.29 2.74 -5.43
C VAL A 80 -9.57 2.94 -6.75
N TYR A 81 -9.85 2.11 -7.74
CA TYR A 81 -9.24 2.19 -9.07
C TYR A 81 -10.24 2.73 -10.10
N ASP A 82 -9.75 3.47 -11.09
CA ASP A 82 -10.60 4.06 -12.15
C ASP A 82 -11.31 2.99 -12.97
N LYS A 83 -10.60 1.90 -13.26
CA LYS A 83 -11.10 0.79 -14.09
C LYS A 83 -10.82 -0.56 -13.42
N PRO A 84 -11.70 -1.55 -13.63
CA PRO A 84 -11.41 -2.91 -13.20
C PRO A 84 -10.18 -3.49 -13.93
N ASP A 85 -9.23 -4.04 -13.17
CA ASP A 85 -8.03 -4.71 -13.69
C ASP A 85 -7.48 -5.71 -12.67
N LEU A 86 -6.37 -6.37 -13.01
CA LEU A 86 -5.61 -7.21 -12.10
C LEU A 86 -4.65 -6.36 -11.27
N HIS A 87 -5.03 -6.09 -10.03
CA HIS A 87 -4.26 -5.23 -9.11
C HIS A 87 -3.40 -6.07 -8.16
N SER A 88 -2.09 -5.87 -8.20
CA SER A 88 -1.15 -6.52 -7.28
C SER A 88 -0.93 -5.66 -6.04
N MET A 89 -0.97 -6.31 -4.88
CA MET A 89 -0.65 -5.68 -3.59
C MET A 89 0.73 -6.16 -3.13
N TRP A 90 1.66 -5.27 -3.02
CA TRP A 90 3.02 -5.53 -2.58
C TRP A 90 3.20 -5.03 -1.14
N LEU A 91 3.48 -5.95 -0.20
CA LEU A 91 3.58 -5.64 1.22
C LEU A 91 4.98 -5.18 1.65
N LEU A 92 5.70 -4.51 0.75
CA LEU A 92 6.98 -3.89 1.08
C LEU A 92 6.78 -2.73 2.06
N ASN A 93 7.63 -2.66 3.08
CA ASN A 93 7.58 -1.63 4.13
C ASN A 93 6.25 -1.58 4.90
N ILE A 94 5.41 -2.59 4.78
CA ILE A 94 4.30 -2.83 5.70
C ILE A 94 4.86 -3.49 6.95
N ARG A 95 4.36 -3.16 8.15
CA ARG A 95 4.94 -3.60 9.42
C ARG A 95 4.12 -4.67 10.14
N TYR A 96 2.96 -5.02 9.62
CA TYR A 96 2.02 -5.95 10.24
C TYR A 96 1.29 -6.76 9.18
N PRO A 97 0.83 -7.98 9.50
CA PRO A 97 0.06 -8.80 8.57
C PRO A 97 -1.32 -8.20 8.32
N LEU A 98 -1.85 -8.44 7.13
CA LEU A 98 -3.12 -7.90 6.65
C LEU A 98 -4.02 -8.98 6.06
N ASP A 99 -5.32 -8.78 6.17
CA ASP A 99 -6.30 -9.41 5.31
C ASP A 99 -6.57 -8.50 4.09
N LEU A 100 -6.51 -9.07 2.89
CA LEU A 100 -6.73 -8.36 1.64
C LEU A 100 -7.95 -8.91 0.91
N LEU A 101 -8.83 -8.02 0.45
CA LEU A 101 -10.06 -8.37 -0.25
C LEU A 101 -10.16 -7.56 -1.55
N TRP A 102 -10.31 -8.23 -2.67
CA TRP A 102 -10.55 -7.63 -3.97
C TRP A 102 -12.02 -7.75 -4.34
N PHE A 103 -12.61 -6.65 -4.80
CA PHE A 103 -14.01 -6.59 -5.21
C PHE A 103 -14.12 -6.11 -6.65
N ASP A 104 -15.05 -6.68 -7.41
CA ASP A 104 -15.36 -6.20 -8.75
C ASP A 104 -16.11 -4.85 -8.72
N GLN A 105 -16.48 -4.35 -9.89
CA GLN A 105 -17.20 -3.08 -10.03
C GLN A 105 -18.61 -3.13 -9.40
N GLN A 106 -19.19 -4.31 -9.25
CA GLN A 106 -20.48 -4.53 -8.62
C GLN A 106 -20.39 -4.77 -7.11
N GLY A 107 -19.16 -4.76 -6.56
CA GLY A 107 -18.91 -4.99 -5.14
C GLY A 107 -18.83 -6.47 -4.74
N ASN A 108 -18.86 -7.41 -5.68
CA ASN A 108 -18.73 -8.82 -5.34
C ASN A 108 -17.27 -9.16 -5.01
N VAL A 109 -17.04 -10.00 -4.00
CA VAL A 109 -15.71 -10.53 -3.69
C VAL A 109 -15.21 -11.39 -4.84
N VAL A 110 -14.05 -11.04 -5.41
CA VAL A 110 -13.42 -11.80 -6.50
C VAL A 110 -12.15 -12.53 -6.07
N TYR A 111 -11.50 -12.05 -5.03
CA TYR A 111 -10.30 -12.68 -4.47
C TYR A 111 -10.09 -12.24 -3.02
N THR A 112 -9.51 -13.11 -2.20
CA THR A 112 -9.12 -12.79 -0.82
C THR A 112 -7.78 -13.42 -0.47
N VAL A 113 -7.01 -12.72 0.35
CA VAL A 113 -5.81 -13.27 1.01
C VAL A 113 -5.97 -13.00 2.50
N ARG A 114 -5.80 -14.06 3.30
CA ARG A 114 -5.85 -13.98 4.76
C ARG A 114 -4.45 -13.97 5.30
N ASP A 115 -4.21 -13.19 6.34
CA ASP A 115 -2.94 -13.12 7.03
C ASP A 115 -1.74 -12.93 6.09
N ALA A 116 -1.88 -12.02 5.12
CA ALA A 116 -0.83 -11.66 4.18
C ALA A 116 0.36 -11.09 4.96
N GLN A 117 1.51 -11.77 4.91
CA GLN A 117 2.70 -11.37 5.64
C GLN A 117 3.45 -10.26 4.91
N PRO A 118 4.01 -9.29 5.64
CA PRO A 118 4.92 -8.30 5.09
C PRO A 118 6.16 -8.93 4.43
N CYS A 119 6.85 -8.16 3.57
CA CYS A 119 8.13 -8.59 3.02
C CYS A 119 9.22 -8.53 4.09
N ASP A 120 9.94 -9.63 4.31
CA ASP A 120 11.11 -9.68 5.19
C ASP A 120 12.28 -8.88 4.60
N ASN A 121 12.46 -8.97 3.28
CA ASN A 121 13.41 -8.15 2.55
C ASN A 121 12.88 -7.84 1.13
N PHE A 122 13.44 -6.84 0.52
CA PHE A 122 12.99 -6.35 -0.78
C PHE A 122 13.31 -7.32 -1.95
N LEU A 123 14.24 -8.26 -1.76
CA LEU A 123 14.63 -9.25 -2.78
C LEU A 123 13.61 -10.40 -2.87
N ASP A 124 12.82 -10.63 -1.81
CA ASP A 124 11.80 -11.68 -1.73
C ASP A 124 10.42 -11.21 -2.22
N PHE A 125 10.43 -10.29 -3.14
CA PHE A 125 9.23 -9.65 -3.66
C PHE A 125 8.13 -10.64 -4.12
N SER A 126 8.49 -11.83 -4.61
CA SER A 126 7.53 -12.84 -5.06
C SER A 126 6.73 -13.48 -3.90
N THR A 127 7.25 -13.48 -2.69
CA THR A 127 6.61 -14.11 -1.51
C THR A 127 5.62 -13.20 -0.82
N CYS A 128 5.73 -11.90 -1.02
CA CYS A 128 4.90 -10.88 -0.38
C CYS A 128 4.15 -9.98 -1.38
N THR A 129 4.00 -10.45 -2.62
CA THR A 129 3.16 -9.83 -3.65
C THR A 129 1.97 -10.71 -3.92
N PHE A 130 0.78 -10.17 -3.69
CA PHE A 130 -0.49 -10.86 -3.87
C PHE A 130 -1.24 -10.24 -5.03
N LYS A 131 -1.75 -11.08 -5.94
CA LYS A 131 -2.45 -10.63 -7.14
C LYS A 131 -3.75 -11.39 -7.32
N ASN A 132 -4.82 -10.65 -7.56
CA ASN A 132 -6.12 -11.23 -7.90
C ASN A 132 -6.08 -11.94 -9.27
N THR A 133 -6.99 -12.88 -9.45
CA THR A 133 -7.12 -13.68 -10.69
C THR A 133 -8.26 -13.22 -11.60
N LYS A 134 -9.10 -12.31 -11.11
CA LYS A 134 -10.22 -11.71 -11.84
C LYS A 134 -10.15 -10.19 -11.68
N PRO A 135 -10.59 -9.40 -12.67
CA PRO A 135 -10.59 -7.95 -12.57
C PRO A 135 -11.32 -7.45 -11.32
N SER A 136 -10.70 -6.50 -10.62
CA SER A 136 -11.27 -5.82 -9.46
C SER A 136 -11.21 -4.32 -9.63
N LYS A 137 -12.15 -3.60 -9.05
CA LYS A 137 -12.18 -2.13 -9.00
C LYS A 137 -11.80 -1.60 -7.62
N PHE A 138 -12.01 -2.40 -6.59
CA PHE A 138 -11.73 -2.02 -5.20
C PHE A 138 -10.86 -3.06 -4.54
N VAL A 139 -9.94 -2.60 -3.67
CA VAL A 139 -9.15 -3.48 -2.80
C VAL A 139 -9.26 -2.94 -1.38
N LEU A 140 -9.75 -3.75 -0.46
CA LEU A 140 -9.77 -3.43 0.97
C LEU A 140 -8.61 -4.13 1.65
N ALA A 141 -7.79 -3.36 2.34
CA ALA A 141 -6.82 -3.85 3.30
C ALA A 141 -7.37 -3.65 4.72
N ALA A 142 -7.40 -4.69 5.50
CA ALA A 142 -7.85 -4.69 6.90
C ALA A 142 -6.82 -5.42 7.78
N HIS A 143 -6.94 -5.30 9.10
CA HIS A 143 -6.07 -6.04 10.01
C HIS A 143 -6.18 -7.57 9.79
N SER A 144 -5.12 -8.31 10.08
CA SER A 144 -5.14 -9.78 10.00
C SER A 144 -6.24 -10.36 10.91
N GLY A 145 -6.98 -11.34 10.39
CA GLY A 145 -8.13 -11.97 11.04
C GLY A 145 -9.48 -11.31 10.75
N PHE A 146 -9.51 -10.16 10.08
CA PHE A 146 -10.74 -9.42 9.73
C PHE A 146 -11.74 -10.30 8.96
N ILE A 147 -11.28 -11.01 7.92
CA ILE A 147 -12.13 -11.88 7.10
C ILE A 147 -12.79 -12.99 7.95
N SER A 148 -12.00 -13.59 8.85
CA SER A 148 -12.47 -14.70 9.68
C SER A 148 -13.41 -14.25 10.78
N GLN A 149 -13.13 -13.13 11.44
CA GLN A 149 -13.94 -12.56 12.52
C GLN A 149 -15.32 -12.13 12.01
N ASN A 150 -15.40 -11.67 10.78
CA ASN A 150 -16.62 -11.14 10.18
C ASN A 150 -17.29 -12.14 9.21
N ASN A 151 -16.82 -13.40 9.16
CA ASN A 151 -17.37 -14.46 8.30
C ASN A 151 -17.47 -14.07 6.82
N ILE A 152 -16.56 -13.24 6.32
CA ILE A 152 -16.58 -12.79 4.93
C ILE A 152 -16.25 -13.97 4.01
N ALA A 153 -17.11 -14.16 3.02
CA ALA A 153 -17.06 -15.27 2.06
C ALA A 153 -17.11 -14.74 0.62
N ASN A 154 -17.00 -15.66 -0.35
CA ASN A 154 -17.08 -15.27 -1.77
C ASN A 154 -18.46 -14.71 -2.18
N ALA A 155 -19.49 -14.94 -1.39
CA ALA A 155 -20.82 -14.38 -1.61
C ALA A 155 -21.03 -13.01 -0.97
N SER A 156 -20.08 -12.55 -0.15
CA SER A 156 -20.15 -11.25 0.51
C SER A 156 -20.05 -10.12 -0.50
N LYS A 157 -20.69 -9.01 -0.19
CA LYS A 157 -20.80 -7.88 -1.10
C LYS A 157 -20.44 -6.56 -0.42
N LEU A 158 -19.58 -5.79 -1.11
CA LEU A 158 -19.22 -4.43 -0.77
C LEU A 158 -20.25 -3.46 -1.33
N GLU A 159 -20.69 -2.51 -0.51
CA GLU A 159 -21.45 -1.32 -0.88
C GLU A 159 -20.73 -0.08 -0.37
N ILE A 160 -20.52 0.92 -1.23
CA ILE A 160 -19.94 2.20 -0.85
C ILE A 160 -21.06 3.11 -0.39
N LEU A 161 -21.02 3.55 0.86
CA LEU A 161 -22.01 4.45 1.43
C LEU A 161 -21.58 5.91 1.27
N SER A 162 -20.28 6.20 1.47
CA SER A 162 -19.66 7.51 1.23
C SER A 162 -18.15 7.36 1.02
N ILE A 163 -17.56 8.12 0.12
CA ILE A 163 -16.12 8.30 -0.08
C ILE A 163 -15.86 9.71 -0.59
#